data_d45038d3f07cae16c006d45a76574dfb
#
_entry.id   d45038d3f07cae16c006d45a76574dfb
#
_cell.length_a   1.000
_cell.length_b   1.000
_cell.length_c   1.000
_cell.angle_alpha   90.00
_cell.angle_beta   90.00
_cell.angle_gamma   90.00
#
_symmetry.space_group_name_H-M   'P 1'
#
loop_
_entity.id
_entity.type
_entity.pdbx_description
1 polymer ?
#
loop_
_entity_poly.entity_id
_entity_poly.type
_entity_poly.pdbx_seq_one_letter_code
_entity_poly.pdbx_strand_id
1 'polypeptide(L)'
;MTETQKRGASARVRLRRLGELGGEKGTMAAKVTLKDIAREVGLSPTSVSLVLNDRPCKISAENRRRIKEVARKKRYIPNQIARSLVTQHSQTLGLVVPNIESRFFSSLARNLELRCRERGYLLLITNSDGSKSNDTELVRLLVNRGVDGLFVVVSDELRPGHELASMLEQLPVPYVMVDRFIEGLDCDKVGFNNEQGGYLATSYLLGRGHERVACLINKESNTGLERMAGYERALRERGIEPDPELEFHTAYYIDDAYESAKGFLKTDATAVFASSDNIALGLLKLLYAHDLRVPRDYSVVSYDNSAADSLFEPALTSIEQNSGELADAAIDLLFARLAEADAGTEPKGSVSSILRPKIVVKNSVRWL
;
A
#
# COMPACT_ATOMS: atom_id res chain seq x y z
N MET A 1 8.71 -21.03 51.71
CA MET A 1 9.19 -21.14 50.29
C MET A 1 7.97 -21.21 49.41
N THR A 2 7.69 -20.16 48.68
CA THR A 2 6.47 -20.00 47.88
C THR A 2 6.61 -20.71 46.52
N GLU A 3 5.48 -21.14 45.98
CA GLU A 3 5.36 -21.89 44.71
C GLU A 3 6.10 -21.27 43.50
N THR A 4 6.38 -20.01 43.56
CA THR A 4 7.14 -19.25 42.54
C THR A 4 8.64 -19.64 42.50
N GLN A 5 9.21 -20.13 43.62
CA GLN A 5 10.60 -20.53 43.66
C GLN A 5 10.82 -21.94 43.09
N LYS A 6 9.81 -22.78 43.06
CA LYS A 6 9.88 -24.14 42.46
C LYS A 6 9.78 -24.15 40.94
N ARG A 7 9.13 -23.15 40.33
CA ARG A 7 9.07 -23.02 38.85
C ARG A 7 10.36 -22.51 38.21
N GLY A 8 11.15 -21.71 38.91
CA GLY A 8 12.44 -21.18 38.43
C GLY A 8 13.55 -22.24 38.38
N ALA A 9 13.51 -23.25 39.25
CA ALA A 9 14.51 -24.31 39.30
C ALA A 9 14.32 -25.36 38.17
N SER A 10 13.07 -25.67 37.80
CA SER A 10 12.72 -26.63 36.74
C SER A 10 13.09 -26.11 35.33
N ALA A 11 13.01 -24.80 35.09
CA ALA A 11 13.38 -24.20 33.79
C ALA A 11 14.92 -24.20 33.56
N ARG A 12 15.71 -24.03 34.61
CA ARG A 12 17.19 -24.05 34.51
C ARG A 12 17.78 -25.42 34.25
N VAL A 13 17.11 -26.50 34.68
CA VAL A 13 17.56 -27.88 34.44
C VAL A 13 17.23 -28.33 33.01
N ARG A 14 16.16 -27.82 32.40
CA ARG A 14 15.84 -28.11 30.98
C ARG A 14 16.77 -27.43 29.98
N LEU A 15 17.28 -26.26 30.28
CA LEU A 15 18.22 -25.53 29.40
C LEU A 15 19.63 -26.12 29.41
N ARG A 16 20.03 -26.87 30.48
CA ARG A 16 21.33 -27.54 30.54
C ARG A 16 21.39 -28.84 29.75
N ARG A 17 20.26 -29.52 29.53
CA ARG A 17 20.21 -30.77 28.73
C ARG A 17 20.12 -30.55 27.21
N LEU A 18 19.87 -29.33 26.73
CA LEU A 18 19.89 -28.97 25.30
C LEU A 18 21.26 -28.52 24.80
N GLY A 19 22.24 -28.37 25.67
CA GLY A 19 23.61 -27.99 25.32
C GLY A 19 24.57 -29.13 25.00
N GLU A 20 24.17 -30.39 25.18
CA GLU A 20 25.05 -31.55 24.99
C GLU A 20 24.70 -32.46 23.79
N LEU A 21 23.72 -32.06 22.97
CA LEU A 21 23.57 -32.64 21.64
C LEU A 21 24.54 -31.90 20.71
N GLY A 22 25.68 -32.56 20.49
CA GLY A 22 26.77 -32.11 19.65
C GLY A 22 26.26 -31.54 18.33
N GLY A 23 26.41 -30.22 18.16
CA GLY A 23 26.14 -29.58 16.90
C GLY A 23 27.13 -30.08 15.86
N GLU A 24 26.72 -31.01 15.00
CA GLU A 24 27.28 -31.05 13.67
C GLU A 24 27.12 -29.64 13.09
N LYS A 25 28.23 -28.92 12.96
CA LYS A 25 28.32 -27.73 12.14
C LYS A 25 27.99 -28.20 10.73
N GLY A 26 26.71 -28.15 10.37
CA GLY A 26 26.28 -28.26 9.00
C GLY A 26 27.07 -27.20 8.25
N THR A 27 28.11 -27.58 7.57
CA THR A 27 28.83 -26.75 6.61
C THR A 27 27.79 -26.33 5.60
N MET A 28 27.31 -25.08 5.66
CA MET A 28 26.52 -24.49 4.59
C MET A 28 27.32 -24.74 3.32
N ALA A 29 26.79 -25.56 2.41
CA ALA A 29 27.45 -25.87 1.14
C ALA A 29 27.89 -24.55 0.53
N ALA A 30 29.18 -24.41 0.25
CA ALA A 30 29.75 -23.16 -0.24
C ALA A 30 28.98 -22.74 -1.49
N LYS A 31 28.38 -21.56 -1.45
CA LYS A 31 27.55 -21.04 -2.55
C LYS A 31 28.41 -20.96 -3.81
N VAL A 32 28.00 -21.66 -4.86
CA VAL A 32 28.70 -21.67 -6.15
C VAL A 32 28.82 -20.23 -6.67
N THR A 33 30.02 -19.85 -7.04
CA THR A 33 30.32 -18.50 -7.53
C THR A 33 30.51 -18.47 -9.04
N LEU A 34 30.42 -17.29 -9.64
CA LEU A 34 30.73 -17.07 -11.04
C LEU A 34 32.16 -17.56 -11.40
N LYS A 35 33.11 -17.39 -10.48
CA LYS A 35 34.51 -17.84 -10.64
C LYS A 35 34.62 -19.38 -10.72
N ASP A 36 33.75 -20.10 -10.04
CA ASP A 36 33.76 -21.57 -10.08
C ASP A 36 33.24 -22.11 -11.42
N ILE A 37 32.25 -21.42 -12.01
CA ILE A 37 31.79 -21.73 -13.37
C ILE A 37 32.89 -21.41 -14.36
N ALA A 38 33.48 -20.22 -14.26
CA ALA A 38 34.55 -19.77 -15.16
C ALA A 38 35.73 -20.72 -15.18
N ARG A 39 36.14 -21.23 -14.00
CA ARG A 39 37.21 -22.22 -13.86
C ARG A 39 36.88 -23.55 -14.58
N GLU A 40 35.61 -24.01 -14.43
CA GLU A 40 35.21 -25.29 -15.05
C GLU A 40 35.05 -25.22 -16.57
N VAL A 41 34.64 -24.08 -17.12
CA VAL A 41 34.50 -23.90 -18.56
C VAL A 41 35.79 -23.40 -19.23
N GLY A 42 36.80 -23.00 -18.43
CA GLY A 42 38.10 -22.50 -18.96
C GLY A 42 38.00 -21.11 -19.59
N LEU A 43 37.07 -20.26 -19.12
CA LEU A 43 36.82 -18.92 -19.64
C LEU A 43 36.95 -17.88 -18.55
N SER A 44 37.06 -16.60 -18.92
CA SER A 44 37.08 -15.52 -17.91
C SER A 44 35.76 -15.35 -17.21
N PRO A 45 35.74 -14.95 -15.91
CA PRO A 45 34.49 -14.63 -15.18
C PRO A 45 33.64 -13.61 -15.92
N THR A 46 34.27 -12.62 -16.56
CA THR A 46 33.56 -11.61 -17.37
C THR A 46 32.81 -12.23 -18.54
N SER A 47 33.45 -13.14 -19.28
CA SER A 47 32.84 -13.87 -20.40
C SER A 47 31.65 -14.71 -19.93
N VAL A 48 31.80 -15.42 -18.81
CA VAL A 48 30.72 -16.23 -18.23
C VAL A 48 29.56 -15.34 -17.78
N SER A 49 29.86 -14.19 -17.16
CA SER A 49 28.84 -13.21 -16.75
C SER A 49 28.03 -12.67 -17.92
N LEU A 50 28.69 -12.30 -19.00
CA LEU A 50 28.03 -11.81 -20.22
C LEU A 50 27.07 -12.85 -20.81
N VAL A 51 27.49 -14.12 -20.88
CA VAL A 51 26.67 -15.22 -21.39
C VAL A 51 25.47 -15.51 -20.48
N LEU A 52 25.66 -15.55 -19.14
CA LEU A 52 24.60 -15.86 -18.20
C LEU A 52 23.57 -14.72 -18.07
N ASN A 53 23.94 -13.51 -18.45
CA ASN A 53 23.06 -12.34 -18.50
C ASN A 53 22.56 -12.03 -19.92
N ASP A 54 22.73 -12.95 -20.89
CA ASP A 54 22.33 -12.84 -22.29
C ASP A 54 22.79 -11.54 -22.99
N ARG A 55 23.93 -10.97 -22.51
CA ARG A 55 24.51 -9.77 -23.13
C ARG A 55 25.29 -10.11 -24.40
N PRO A 56 25.32 -9.22 -25.38
CA PRO A 56 26.14 -9.39 -26.58
C PRO A 56 27.63 -9.62 -26.22
N CYS A 57 28.22 -10.70 -26.71
CA CYS A 57 29.63 -10.99 -26.50
C CYS A 57 30.16 -11.92 -27.62
N LYS A 58 31.45 -11.83 -27.89
CA LYS A 58 32.16 -12.66 -28.94
C LYS A 58 32.49 -14.04 -28.35
N ILE A 59 31.50 -14.84 -27.99
CA ILE A 59 31.65 -16.21 -27.50
C ILE A 59 30.88 -17.13 -28.40
N SER A 60 31.54 -18.27 -28.82
CA SER A 60 30.94 -19.26 -29.68
C SER A 60 29.65 -19.85 -29.12
N ALA A 61 28.73 -20.27 -29.98
CA ALA A 61 27.47 -20.90 -29.57
C ALA A 61 27.71 -22.15 -28.71
N GLU A 62 28.77 -22.89 -28.96
CA GLU A 62 29.18 -24.07 -28.18
C GLU A 62 29.55 -23.67 -26.75
N ASN A 63 30.41 -22.66 -26.57
CA ASN A 63 30.80 -22.17 -25.24
C ASN A 63 29.61 -21.54 -24.48
N ARG A 64 28.71 -20.83 -25.17
CA ARG A 64 27.46 -20.34 -24.56
C ARG A 64 26.62 -21.48 -23.98
N ARG A 65 26.45 -22.56 -24.76
CA ARG A 65 25.71 -23.76 -24.34
C ARG A 65 26.38 -24.41 -23.13
N ARG A 66 27.71 -24.59 -23.16
CA ARG A 66 28.51 -25.18 -22.09
C ARG A 66 28.44 -24.38 -20.82
N ILE A 67 28.53 -23.04 -20.87
CA ILE A 67 28.37 -22.15 -19.69
C ILE A 67 26.99 -22.33 -19.05
N LYS A 68 25.91 -22.28 -19.85
CA LYS A 68 24.53 -22.43 -19.35
C LYS A 68 24.30 -23.84 -18.74
N GLU A 69 24.89 -24.88 -19.31
CA GLU A 69 24.81 -26.25 -18.82
C GLU A 69 25.53 -26.41 -17.47
N VAL A 70 26.77 -25.93 -17.33
CA VAL A 70 27.54 -25.96 -16.08
C VAL A 70 26.84 -25.15 -14.99
N ALA A 71 26.33 -23.96 -15.30
CA ALA A 71 25.58 -23.15 -14.36
C ALA A 71 24.32 -23.88 -13.84
N ARG A 72 23.56 -24.53 -14.74
CA ARG A 72 22.39 -25.33 -14.39
C ARG A 72 22.78 -26.55 -13.54
N LYS A 73 23.81 -27.31 -13.92
CA LYS A 73 24.30 -28.49 -13.20
C LYS A 73 24.74 -28.14 -11.78
N LYS A 74 25.42 -27.00 -11.62
CA LYS A 74 25.87 -26.50 -10.32
C LYS A 74 24.77 -25.74 -9.55
N ARG A 75 23.57 -25.61 -10.07
CA ARG A 75 22.48 -24.82 -9.48
C ARG A 75 22.94 -23.39 -9.14
N TYR A 76 23.74 -22.80 -10.03
CA TYR A 76 24.22 -21.44 -9.83
C TYR A 76 23.07 -20.45 -9.92
N ILE A 77 22.95 -19.62 -8.91
CA ILE A 77 22.01 -18.49 -8.87
C ILE A 77 22.86 -17.22 -8.93
N PRO A 78 22.67 -16.35 -9.94
CA PRO A 78 23.38 -15.07 -10.01
C PRO A 78 23.21 -14.28 -8.71
N ASN A 79 24.30 -13.72 -8.21
CA ASN A 79 24.26 -12.86 -7.04
C ASN A 79 23.83 -11.43 -7.47
N GLN A 80 22.56 -11.10 -7.22
CA GLN A 80 22.02 -9.77 -7.57
C GLN A 80 22.75 -8.64 -6.83
N ILE A 81 23.18 -8.85 -5.58
CA ILE A 81 23.96 -7.85 -4.83
C ILE A 81 25.30 -7.54 -5.54
N ALA A 82 26.00 -8.59 -6.02
CA ALA A 82 27.24 -8.37 -6.76
C ALA A 82 26.99 -7.72 -8.14
N ARG A 83 25.82 -7.95 -8.71
CA ARG A 83 25.41 -7.33 -9.97
C ARG A 83 25.04 -5.85 -9.75
N SER A 84 24.30 -5.53 -8.70
CA SER A 84 23.90 -4.15 -8.41
C SER A 84 25.09 -3.23 -8.12
N LEU A 85 26.18 -3.74 -7.54
CA LEU A 85 27.43 -3.00 -7.36
C LEU A 85 28.09 -2.58 -8.68
N VAL A 86 27.85 -3.35 -9.76
CA VAL A 86 28.43 -3.07 -11.09
C VAL A 86 27.49 -2.26 -11.95
N THR A 87 26.18 -2.54 -11.87
CA THR A 87 25.15 -1.87 -12.68
C THR A 87 24.60 -0.62 -12.06
N GLN A 88 24.84 -0.42 -10.76
CA GLN A 88 24.21 0.61 -9.89
C GLN A 88 22.68 0.50 -9.78
N HIS A 89 22.11 -0.63 -10.24
CA HIS A 89 20.68 -0.94 -10.17
C HIS A 89 20.44 -2.24 -9.40
N SER A 90 19.58 -2.18 -8.41
CA SER A 90 19.19 -3.35 -7.61
C SER A 90 18.05 -4.14 -8.26
N GLN A 91 17.35 -3.54 -9.22
CA GLN A 91 16.07 -4.02 -9.76
C GLN A 91 15.05 -4.27 -8.65
N THR A 92 15.04 -3.41 -7.65
CA THR A 92 14.15 -3.48 -6.50
C THR A 92 13.53 -2.12 -6.26
N LEU A 93 12.23 -2.07 -6.11
CA LEU A 93 11.47 -0.89 -5.70
C LEU A 93 10.92 -1.08 -4.29
N GLY A 94 10.65 0.01 -3.60
CA GLY A 94 10.03 0.00 -2.29
C GLY A 94 8.60 0.54 -2.33
N LEU A 95 7.75 0.02 -1.45
CA LEU A 95 6.42 0.54 -1.17
C LEU A 95 6.26 0.68 0.34
N VAL A 96 5.85 1.87 0.77
CA VAL A 96 5.39 2.13 2.15
C VAL A 96 3.88 2.31 2.10
N VAL A 97 3.15 1.56 2.93
CA VAL A 97 1.70 1.69 3.11
C VAL A 97 1.34 1.86 4.58
N PRO A 98 0.28 2.64 4.91
CA PRO A 98 -0.11 2.88 6.30
C PRO A 98 -0.78 1.67 6.97
N ASN A 99 -1.49 0.84 6.20
CA ASN A 99 -2.18 -0.33 6.74
C ASN A 99 -2.37 -1.41 5.66
N ILE A 100 -1.56 -2.47 5.71
CA ILE A 100 -1.64 -3.58 4.75
C ILE A 100 -2.90 -4.45 4.93
N GLU A 101 -3.57 -4.39 6.09
CA GLU A 101 -4.83 -5.08 6.32
C GLU A 101 -6.01 -4.38 5.61
N SER A 102 -5.87 -3.10 5.28
CA SER A 102 -6.84 -2.42 4.41
C SER A 102 -6.88 -3.09 3.03
N ARG A 103 -8.07 -3.50 2.60
CA ARG A 103 -8.26 -4.11 1.28
C ARG A 103 -7.85 -3.18 0.14
N PHE A 104 -8.06 -1.88 0.30
CA PHE A 104 -7.61 -0.90 -0.69
C PHE A 104 -6.09 -0.93 -0.84
N PHE A 105 -5.33 -0.81 0.26
CA PHE A 105 -3.87 -0.80 0.20
C PHE A 105 -3.28 -2.16 -0.17
N SER A 106 -3.89 -3.28 0.27
CA SER A 106 -3.44 -4.61 -0.16
C SER A 106 -3.71 -4.86 -1.65
N SER A 107 -4.80 -4.34 -2.20
CA SER A 107 -5.10 -4.39 -3.63
C SER A 107 -4.13 -3.50 -4.43
N LEU A 108 -3.83 -2.30 -3.96
CA LEU A 108 -2.83 -1.41 -4.53
C LEU A 108 -1.44 -2.08 -4.55
N ALA A 109 -1.01 -2.63 -3.41
CA ALA A 109 0.27 -3.32 -3.27
C ALA A 109 0.38 -4.51 -4.25
N ARG A 110 -0.69 -5.31 -4.39
CA ARG A 110 -0.76 -6.41 -5.35
C ARG A 110 -0.65 -5.91 -6.81
N ASN A 111 -1.35 -4.83 -7.16
CA ASN A 111 -1.31 -4.29 -8.51
C ASN A 111 0.07 -3.70 -8.83
N LEU A 112 0.68 -2.96 -7.90
CA LEU A 112 2.05 -2.45 -8.04
C LEU A 112 3.07 -3.60 -8.17
N GLU A 113 2.97 -4.66 -7.33
CA GLU A 113 3.84 -5.82 -7.41
C GLU A 113 3.77 -6.49 -8.79
N LEU A 114 2.55 -6.71 -9.29
CA LEU A 114 2.34 -7.32 -10.60
C LEU A 114 3.03 -6.50 -11.71
N ARG A 115 2.86 -5.18 -11.72
CA ARG A 115 3.47 -4.28 -12.72
C ARG A 115 4.99 -4.16 -12.57
N CYS A 116 5.50 -4.16 -11.34
CA CYS A 116 6.95 -4.20 -11.08
C CYS A 116 7.56 -5.49 -11.65
N ARG A 117 6.94 -6.63 -11.38
CA ARG A 117 7.39 -7.94 -11.83
C ARG A 117 7.37 -8.07 -13.35
N GLU A 118 6.34 -7.55 -14.02
CA GLU A 118 6.27 -7.50 -15.48
C GLU A 118 7.44 -6.71 -16.10
N ARG A 119 7.96 -5.72 -15.37
CA ARG A 119 9.14 -4.93 -15.75
C ARG A 119 10.47 -5.47 -15.21
N GLY A 120 10.47 -6.65 -14.57
CA GLY A 120 11.66 -7.30 -14.03
C GLY A 120 12.16 -6.74 -12.70
N TYR A 121 11.31 -6.01 -11.96
CA TYR A 121 11.60 -5.46 -10.64
C TYR A 121 10.94 -6.27 -9.53
N LEU A 122 11.63 -6.38 -8.40
CA LEU A 122 11.07 -6.84 -7.12
C LEU A 122 10.44 -5.65 -6.40
N LEU A 123 9.27 -5.82 -5.79
CA LEU A 123 8.69 -4.82 -4.88
C LEU A 123 8.85 -5.26 -3.42
N LEU A 124 9.53 -4.45 -2.61
CA LEU A 124 9.57 -4.59 -1.15
C LEU A 124 8.41 -3.79 -0.55
N ILE A 125 7.50 -4.47 0.13
CA ILE A 125 6.34 -3.85 0.76
C ILE A 125 6.61 -3.72 2.24
N THR A 126 6.39 -2.51 2.80
CA THR A 126 6.52 -2.20 4.22
C THR A 126 5.23 -1.57 4.74
N ASN A 127 4.90 -1.84 6.00
CA ASN A 127 3.69 -1.37 6.67
C ASN A 127 4.04 -0.48 7.85
N SER A 128 3.53 0.76 7.88
CA SER A 128 3.86 1.74 8.92
C SER A 128 2.87 1.78 10.09
N ASP A 129 1.77 1.01 10.01
CA ASP A 129 0.70 1.01 11.02
C ASP A 129 0.12 2.39 11.33
N GLY A 130 0.02 3.24 10.32
CA GLY A 130 -0.50 4.60 10.46
C GLY A 130 0.40 5.53 11.29
N SER A 131 1.65 5.15 11.54
CA SER A 131 2.60 5.92 12.36
C SER A 131 3.55 6.76 11.51
N LYS A 132 3.57 8.08 11.77
CA LYS A 132 4.48 9.05 11.11
C LYS A 132 5.95 8.69 11.27
N SER A 133 6.35 8.31 12.47
CA SER A 133 7.74 7.93 12.76
C SER A 133 8.14 6.69 11.98
N ASN A 134 7.21 5.75 11.81
CA ASN A 134 7.45 4.54 11.03
C ASN A 134 7.55 4.85 9.54
N ASP A 135 6.74 5.78 8.99
CA ASP A 135 6.86 6.21 7.59
C ASP A 135 8.30 6.66 7.30
N THR A 136 8.85 7.55 8.14
CA THR A 136 10.22 8.07 7.98
C THR A 136 11.27 6.97 8.11
N GLU A 137 11.13 6.10 9.12
CA GLU A 137 12.06 4.99 9.36
C GLU A 137 12.04 3.99 8.19
N LEU A 138 10.86 3.64 7.69
CA LEU A 138 10.71 2.66 6.61
C LEU A 138 11.25 3.19 5.27
N VAL A 139 11.01 4.47 4.95
CA VAL A 139 11.63 5.09 3.77
C VAL A 139 13.15 5.04 3.88
N ARG A 140 13.72 5.43 5.05
CA ARG A 140 15.16 5.34 5.30
C ARG A 140 15.70 3.92 5.18
N LEU A 141 14.97 2.94 5.71
CA LEU A 141 15.33 1.53 5.64
C LEU A 141 15.38 1.03 4.19
N LEU A 142 14.36 1.36 3.38
CA LEU A 142 14.29 0.96 1.98
C LEU A 142 15.44 1.57 1.17
N VAL A 143 15.70 2.86 1.34
CA VAL A 143 16.85 3.54 0.68
C VAL A 143 18.18 2.90 1.08
N ASN A 144 18.38 2.61 2.38
CA ASN A 144 19.58 1.92 2.87
C ASN A 144 19.70 0.48 2.33
N ARG A 145 18.62 -0.15 1.93
CA ARG A 145 18.62 -1.45 1.24
C ARG A 145 18.94 -1.33 -0.25
N GLY A 146 19.11 -0.10 -0.76
CA GLY A 146 19.49 0.17 -2.13
C GLY A 146 18.37 -0.06 -3.13
N VAL A 147 17.13 0.28 -2.77
CA VAL A 147 16.03 0.31 -3.76
C VAL A 147 16.31 1.37 -4.82
N ASP A 148 15.88 1.12 -6.06
CA ASP A 148 16.08 2.03 -7.17
C ASP A 148 15.05 3.17 -7.20
N GLY A 149 13.92 3.00 -6.49
CA GLY A 149 12.86 3.99 -6.37
C GLY A 149 11.78 3.57 -5.38
N LEU A 150 10.86 4.50 -5.05
CA LEU A 150 9.86 4.32 -4.01
C LEU A 150 8.45 4.71 -4.44
N PHE A 151 7.47 3.95 -3.97
CA PHE A 151 6.08 4.38 -3.84
C PHE A 151 5.80 4.66 -2.37
N VAL A 152 5.25 5.83 -2.05
CA VAL A 152 5.01 6.25 -0.67
C VAL A 152 3.54 6.61 -0.49
N VAL A 153 2.84 5.83 0.33
CA VAL A 153 1.52 6.17 0.86
C VAL A 153 1.72 6.58 2.31
N VAL A 154 1.54 7.87 2.60
CA VAL A 154 1.78 8.39 3.95
C VAL A 154 0.63 8.10 4.90
N SER A 155 0.91 8.09 6.21
CA SER A 155 -0.12 8.03 7.23
C SER A 155 -0.91 9.33 7.32
N ASP A 156 -2.14 9.23 7.82
CA ASP A 156 -3.12 10.32 7.79
C ASP A 156 -2.75 11.56 8.61
N GLU A 157 -1.85 11.44 9.54
CA GLU A 157 -1.52 12.50 10.50
C GLU A 157 -0.44 13.49 10.02
N LEU A 158 -0.01 13.47 8.76
CA LEU A 158 1.08 14.31 8.28
C LEU A 158 0.61 15.75 8.02
N ARG A 159 1.32 16.69 8.68
CA ARG A 159 1.16 18.14 8.51
C ARG A 159 2.41 18.74 7.89
N PRO A 160 2.36 19.94 7.26
CA PRO A 160 3.53 20.65 6.73
C PRO A 160 4.66 20.78 7.78
N GLY A 161 5.92 20.74 7.32
CA GLY A 161 7.11 20.85 8.19
C GLY A 161 7.57 19.55 8.86
N HIS A 162 7.12 18.41 8.38
CA HIS A 162 7.43 17.11 8.94
C HIS A 162 8.83 16.58 8.50
N GLU A 163 9.49 15.79 9.39
CA GLU A 163 10.79 15.16 9.10
C GLU A 163 10.79 14.35 7.79
N LEU A 164 9.69 13.64 7.51
CA LEU A 164 9.56 12.89 6.26
C LEU A 164 9.58 13.79 5.02
N ALA A 165 8.92 14.95 5.04
CA ALA A 165 8.94 15.88 3.90
C ALA A 165 10.37 16.31 3.57
N SER A 166 11.12 16.76 4.58
CA SER A 166 12.52 17.17 4.42
C SER A 166 13.43 16.04 3.96
N MET A 167 13.13 14.81 4.37
CA MET A 167 13.87 13.64 3.90
C MET A 167 13.53 13.30 2.45
N LEU A 168 12.25 13.36 2.06
CA LEU A 168 11.80 13.08 0.69
C LEU A 168 12.41 14.07 -0.32
N GLU A 169 12.52 15.36 0.04
CA GLU A 169 13.18 16.37 -0.79
C GLU A 169 14.67 16.08 -1.08
N GLN A 170 15.32 15.31 -0.22
CA GLN A 170 16.75 15.00 -0.30
C GLN A 170 17.03 13.56 -0.71
N LEU A 171 16.01 12.79 -1.13
CA LEU A 171 16.20 11.40 -1.48
C LEU A 171 17.11 11.24 -2.70
N PRO A 172 18.07 10.30 -2.65
CA PRO A 172 18.97 10.02 -3.77
C PRO A 172 18.31 9.17 -4.88
N VAL A 173 17.06 8.77 -4.71
CA VAL A 173 16.30 7.93 -5.64
C VAL A 173 14.94 8.56 -5.93
N PRO A 174 14.37 8.38 -7.12
CA PRO A 174 13.06 8.90 -7.44
C PRO A 174 11.98 8.24 -6.59
N TYR A 175 10.93 8.99 -6.29
CA TYR A 175 9.76 8.51 -5.59
C TYR A 175 8.48 9.10 -6.15
N VAL A 176 7.38 8.40 -5.93
CA VAL A 176 6.02 8.85 -6.26
C VAL A 176 5.17 8.72 -5.00
N MET A 177 4.52 9.82 -4.59
CA MET A 177 3.48 9.74 -3.56
C MET A 177 2.19 9.20 -4.17
N VAL A 178 1.56 8.26 -3.50
CA VAL A 178 0.37 7.56 -4.01
C VAL A 178 -0.77 7.68 -3.01
N ASP A 179 -1.95 8.03 -3.47
CA ASP A 179 -3.21 8.14 -2.72
C ASP A 179 -3.23 9.26 -1.68
N ARG A 180 -2.25 9.34 -0.80
CA ARG A 180 -2.14 10.33 0.27
C ARG A 180 -0.88 11.17 0.11
N PHE A 181 -1.00 12.47 0.31
CA PHE A 181 0.04 13.43 0.02
C PHE A 181 0.40 14.27 1.23
N ILE A 182 1.66 14.68 1.32
CA ILE A 182 2.09 15.73 2.25
C ILE A 182 1.74 17.08 1.64
N GLU A 183 0.97 17.88 2.36
CA GLU A 183 0.60 19.21 1.92
C GLU A 183 1.84 20.11 1.77
N GLY A 184 1.89 20.87 0.68
CA GLY A 184 2.99 21.79 0.37
C GLY A 184 4.26 21.12 -0.18
N LEU A 185 4.36 19.80 -0.22
CA LEU A 185 5.49 19.09 -0.83
C LEU A 185 5.35 19.07 -2.35
N ASP A 186 6.33 19.68 -3.06
CA ASP A 186 6.41 19.62 -4.51
C ASP A 186 7.09 18.33 -4.95
N CYS A 187 6.28 17.35 -5.37
CA CYS A 187 6.75 16.02 -5.74
C CYS A 187 5.81 15.35 -6.74
N ASP A 188 6.30 14.29 -7.36
CA ASP A 188 5.47 13.42 -8.18
C ASP A 188 4.39 12.74 -7.34
N LYS A 189 3.14 12.84 -7.76
CA LYS A 189 2.01 12.30 -7.03
C LYS A 189 0.90 11.79 -7.92
N VAL A 190 0.28 10.69 -7.49
CA VAL A 190 -0.87 10.07 -8.14
C VAL A 190 -1.93 9.74 -7.09
N GLY A 191 -3.16 10.22 -7.28
CA GLY A 191 -4.26 9.97 -6.35
C GLY A 191 -5.61 10.17 -7.01
N PHE A 192 -6.67 10.11 -6.20
CA PHE A 192 -8.04 10.37 -6.64
C PHE A 192 -8.53 11.74 -6.16
N ASN A 193 -9.50 12.30 -6.87
CA ASN A 193 -10.23 13.50 -6.45
C ASN A 193 -11.22 13.09 -5.34
N ASN A 194 -10.79 13.20 -4.08
CA ASN A 194 -11.58 12.79 -2.91
C ASN A 194 -12.79 13.68 -2.69
N GLU A 195 -12.70 14.99 -2.96
CA GLU A 195 -13.85 15.90 -2.88
C GLU A 195 -14.94 15.47 -3.85
N GLN A 196 -14.58 15.17 -5.09
CA GLN A 196 -15.54 14.67 -6.07
C GLN A 196 -16.14 13.32 -5.64
N GLY A 197 -15.37 12.46 -4.98
CA GLY A 197 -15.84 11.20 -4.43
C GLY A 197 -16.91 11.40 -3.35
N GLY A 198 -16.64 12.25 -2.35
CA GLY A 198 -17.61 12.61 -1.31
C GLY A 198 -18.89 13.24 -1.89
N TYR A 199 -18.72 14.12 -2.87
CA TYR A 199 -19.83 14.72 -3.61
C TYR A 199 -20.70 13.67 -4.30
N LEU A 200 -20.11 12.74 -5.04
CA LEU A 200 -20.84 11.67 -5.75
C LEU A 200 -21.61 10.76 -4.79
N ALA A 201 -21.00 10.37 -3.66
CA ALA A 201 -21.64 9.54 -2.65
C ALA A 201 -22.89 10.20 -2.07
N THR A 202 -22.74 11.44 -1.65
CA THR A 202 -23.81 12.22 -1.00
C THR A 202 -24.90 12.61 -1.99
N SER A 203 -24.53 13.10 -3.18
CA SER A 203 -25.49 13.43 -4.25
C SER A 203 -26.33 12.21 -4.66
N TYR A 204 -25.76 11.01 -4.62
CA TYR A 204 -26.51 9.80 -4.92
C TYR A 204 -27.56 9.51 -3.86
N LEU A 205 -27.25 9.66 -2.57
CA LEU A 205 -28.20 9.48 -1.48
C LEU A 205 -29.31 10.54 -1.55
N LEU A 206 -28.96 11.81 -1.73
CA LEU A 206 -29.91 12.90 -1.91
C LEU A 206 -30.83 12.67 -3.12
N GLY A 207 -30.28 12.13 -4.23
CA GLY A 207 -31.03 11.77 -5.43
C GLY A 207 -32.01 10.62 -5.23
N ARG A 208 -31.88 9.85 -4.13
CA ARG A 208 -32.80 8.80 -3.70
C ARG A 208 -33.87 9.25 -2.70
N GLY A 209 -33.93 10.55 -2.42
CA GLY A 209 -34.91 11.15 -1.53
C GLY A 209 -34.45 11.27 -0.08
N HIS A 210 -33.23 10.87 0.26
CA HIS A 210 -32.69 11.04 1.61
C HIS A 210 -32.28 12.51 1.86
N GLU A 211 -32.92 13.21 2.76
CA GLU A 211 -32.58 14.58 3.14
C GLU A 211 -31.71 14.64 4.40
N ARG A 212 -31.86 13.66 5.30
CA ARG A 212 -31.05 13.51 6.52
C ARG A 212 -29.99 12.44 6.30
N VAL A 213 -28.82 12.85 5.84
CA VAL A 213 -27.69 11.97 5.51
C VAL A 213 -26.57 12.17 6.53
N ALA A 214 -26.24 11.14 7.30
CA ALA A 214 -25.10 11.17 8.18
C ALA A 214 -23.79 10.89 7.44
N CYS A 215 -22.68 11.40 7.96
CA CYS A 215 -21.33 11.16 7.45
C CYS A 215 -20.43 10.57 8.54
N LEU A 216 -19.86 9.38 8.29
CA LEU A 216 -18.81 8.79 9.12
C LEU A 216 -17.47 8.99 8.42
N ILE A 217 -16.57 9.78 9.04
CA ILE A 217 -15.40 10.30 8.33
C ILE A 217 -14.19 10.48 9.25
N ASN A 218 -12.99 10.33 8.70
CA ASN A 218 -11.76 10.66 9.41
C ASN A 218 -11.41 12.15 9.21
N LYS A 219 -11.68 12.97 10.23
CA LYS A 219 -11.39 14.41 10.20
C LYS A 219 -9.90 14.74 10.46
N GLU A 220 -9.08 13.75 10.81
CA GLU A 220 -7.63 13.91 11.01
C GLU A 220 -6.81 13.56 9.74
N SER A 221 -7.49 13.17 8.68
CA SER A 221 -6.90 12.80 7.39
C SER A 221 -7.24 13.83 6.32
N ASN A 222 -6.26 14.25 5.51
CA ASN A 222 -6.49 15.15 4.38
C ASN A 222 -7.50 14.55 3.39
N THR A 223 -7.37 13.26 3.09
CA THR A 223 -8.34 12.56 2.22
C THR A 223 -9.74 12.55 2.84
N GLY A 224 -9.85 12.43 4.15
CA GLY A 224 -11.11 12.53 4.86
C GLY A 224 -11.72 13.93 4.79
N LEU A 225 -10.93 14.96 5.02
CA LEU A 225 -11.38 16.37 4.92
C LEU A 225 -11.85 16.72 3.51
N GLU A 226 -11.15 16.25 2.48
CA GLU A 226 -11.58 16.43 1.09
C GLU A 226 -12.93 15.73 0.82
N ARG A 227 -13.10 14.47 1.29
CA ARG A 227 -14.38 13.73 1.17
C ARG A 227 -15.51 14.44 1.90
N MET A 228 -15.21 15.03 3.07
CA MET A 228 -16.17 15.84 3.83
C MET A 228 -16.57 17.11 3.06
N ALA A 229 -15.62 17.82 2.47
CA ALA A 229 -15.91 18.99 1.64
C ALA A 229 -16.87 18.64 0.49
N GLY A 230 -16.68 17.45 -0.13
CA GLY A 230 -17.60 16.93 -1.15
C GLY A 230 -19.01 16.63 -0.60
N TYR A 231 -19.10 16.03 0.59
CA TYR A 231 -20.35 15.78 1.29
C TYR A 231 -21.10 17.08 1.55
N GLU A 232 -20.45 18.05 2.17
CA GLU A 232 -21.05 19.35 2.46
C GLU A 232 -21.48 20.10 1.20
N ARG A 233 -20.66 20.07 0.15
CA ARG A 233 -21.00 20.69 -1.15
C ARG A 233 -22.29 20.10 -1.72
N ALA A 234 -22.44 18.76 -1.69
CA ALA A 234 -23.63 18.11 -2.22
C ALA A 234 -24.89 18.48 -1.45
N LEU A 235 -24.83 18.65 -0.12
CA LEU A 235 -25.93 19.12 0.72
C LEU A 235 -26.31 20.55 0.36
N ARG A 236 -25.33 21.48 0.33
CA ARG A 236 -25.57 22.90 0.01
C ARG A 236 -26.18 23.11 -1.37
N GLU A 237 -25.74 22.34 -2.38
CA GLU A 237 -26.33 22.40 -3.75
C GLU A 237 -27.82 21.97 -3.78
N ARG A 238 -28.27 21.23 -2.76
CA ARG A 238 -29.69 20.86 -2.56
C ARG A 238 -30.43 21.80 -1.60
N GLY A 239 -29.79 22.87 -1.14
CA GLY A 239 -30.36 23.81 -0.17
C GLY A 239 -30.44 23.25 1.25
N ILE A 240 -29.66 22.21 1.56
CA ILE A 240 -29.58 21.59 2.88
C ILE A 240 -28.28 22.09 3.54
N GLU A 241 -28.40 22.76 4.67
CA GLU A 241 -27.22 23.14 5.45
C GLU A 241 -26.63 21.92 6.15
N PRO A 242 -25.29 21.71 6.10
CA PRO A 242 -24.63 20.66 6.85
C PRO A 242 -24.95 20.74 8.34
N ASP A 243 -25.33 19.61 8.93
CA ASP A 243 -25.70 19.50 10.33
C ASP A 243 -24.57 18.80 11.10
N PRO A 244 -23.86 19.49 12.01
CA PRO A 244 -22.77 18.89 12.80
C PRO A 244 -23.19 17.66 13.63
N GLU A 245 -24.48 17.53 13.97
CA GLU A 245 -24.99 16.36 14.70
C GLU A 245 -25.04 15.09 13.82
N LEU A 246 -24.93 15.24 12.50
CA LEU A 246 -24.86 14.14 11.54
C LEU A 246 -23.41 13.81 11.08
N GLU A 247 -22.41 14.49 11.62
CA GLU A 247 -21.01 14.30 11.29
C GLU A 247 -20.28 13.55 12.42
N PHE A 248 -19.92 12.29 12.14
CA PHE A 248 -19.24 11.42 13.09
C PHE A 248 -17.78 11.23 12.73
N HIS A 249 -16.89 11.70 13.59
CA HIS A 249 -15.47 11.45 13.44
C HIS A 249 -15.12 10.01 13.82
N THR A 250 -14.29 9.36 12.99
CA THR A 250 -13.75 8.02 13.23
C THR A 250 -12.42 7.82 12.52
N ALA A 251 -11.52 7.00 13.07
CA ALA A 251 -10.35 6.52 12.35
C ALA A 251 -10.73 5.47 11.27
N TYR A 252 -9.78 5.11 10.39
CA TYR A 252 -10.01 4.12 9.34
C TYR A 252 -9.92 2.65 9.83
N TYR A 253 -10.27 2.39 11.11
CA TYR A 253 -10.31 1.06 11.70
C TYR A 253 -11.75 0.64 12.00
N ILE A 254 -12.03 -0.65 11.84
CA ILE A 254 -13.38 -1.21 11.98
C ILE A 254 -13.96 -0.98 13.38
N ASP A 255 -13.15 -1.17 14.42
CA ASP A 255 -13.63 -1.06 15.81
C ASP A 255 -13.83 0.40 16.21
N ASP A 256 -13.00 1.34 15.74
CA ASP A 256 -13.21 2.78 15.94
C ASP A 256 -14.49 3.25 15.25
N ALA A 257 -14.73 2.78 14.03
CA ALA A 257 -15.95 3.09 13.30
C ALA A 257 -17.19 2.51 13.98
N TYR A 258 -17.11 1.31 14.54
CA TYR A 258 -18.19 0.71 15.35
C TYR A 258 -18.53 1.59 16.55
N GLU A 259 -17.52 2.04 17.30
CA GLU A 259 -17.74 2.89 18.49
C GLU A 259 -18.30 4.26 18.11
N SER A 260 -17.72 4.92 17.11
CA SER A 260 -18.15 6.24 16.63
C SER A 260 -19.58 6.22 16.07
N ALA A 261 -19.96 5.17 15.38
CA ALA A 261 -21.27 5.02 14.79
C ALA A 261 -22.41 4.85 15.83
N LYS A 262 -22.11 4.58 17.11
CA LYS A 262 -23.15 4.51 18.17
C LYS A 262 -23.93 5.82 18.32
N GLY A 263 -23.29 6.95 18.05
CA GLY A 263 -23.95 8.27 18.05
C GLY A 263 -25.00 8.38 16.96
N PHE A 264 -24.75 7.83 15.81
CA PHE A 264 -25.65 7.83 14.64
C PHE A 264 -27.05 7.23 14.97
N LEU A 265 -27.11 6.16 15.76
CA LEU A 265 -28.38 5.52 16.13
C LEU A 265 -29.34 6.42 16.93
N LYS A 266 -28.87 7.58 17.42
CA LYS A 266 -29.68 8.55 18.19
C LYS A 266 -30.19 9.69 17.31
N THR A 267 -29.84 9.70 16.02
CA THR A 267 -30.24 10.73 15.06
C THR A 267 -31.44 10.29 14.25
N ASP A 268 -32.00 11.24 13.52
CA ASP A 268 -33.09 11.01 12.56
C ASP A 268 -32.58 10.76 11.13
N ALA A 269 -31.28 10.53 10.96
CA ALA A 269 -30.70 10.22 9.67
C ALA A 269 -31.29 8.94 9.07
N THR A 270 -31.55 8.95 7.78
CA THR A 270 -32.10 7.82 7.03
C THR A 270 -31.08 7.14 6.13
N ALA A 271 -29.93 7.79 5.96
CA ALA A 271 -28.83 7.30 5.16
C ALA A 271 -27.46 7.69 5.74
N VAL A 272 -26.44 6.96 5.36
CA VAL A 272 -25.05 7.19 5.81
C VAL A 272 -24.11 7.16 4.63
N PHE A 273 -23.24 8.16 4.54
CA PHE A 273 -22.00 8.12 3.80
C PHE A 273 -20.87 7.66 4.72
N ALA A 274 -20.34 6.46 4.50
CA ALA A 274 -19.16 5.92 5.17
C ALA A 274 -17.93 6.13 4.29
N SER A 275 -16.98 6.94 4.76
CA SER A 275 -15.89 7.45 3.92
C SER A 275 -14.76 6.46 3.63
N SER A 276 -14.93 5.18 4.00
CA SER A 276 -14.09 4.05 3.56
C SER A 276 -14.83 2.73 3.76
N ASP A 277 -14.35 1.66 3.14
CA ASP A 277 -14.89 0.31 3.34
C ASP A 277 -14.72 -0.19 4.79
N ASN A 278 -13.61 0.14 5.46
CA ASN A 278 -13.42 -0.21 6.88
C ASN A 278 -14.42 0.51 7.78
N ILE A 279 -14.72 1.78 7.50
CA ILE A 279 -15.73 2.55 8.24
C ILE A 279 -17.13 1.94 7.99
N ALA A 280 -17.43 1.59 6.75
CA ALA A 280 -18.68 0.91 6.41
C ALA A 280 -18.82 -0.44 7.14
N LEU A 281 -17.74 -1.23 7.25
CA LEU A 281 -17.73 -2.48 8.01
C LEU A 281 -18.06 -2.27 9.48
N GLY A 282 -17.46 -1.26 10.14
CA GLY A 282 -17.75 -0.91 11.53
C GLY A 282 -19.22 -0.52 11.73
N LEU A 283 -19.77 0.31 10.81
CA LEU A 283 -21.18 0.68 10.80
C LEU A 283 -22.10 -0.55 10.64
N LEU A 284 -21.82 -1.41 9.66
CA LEU A 284 -22.64 -2.62 9.42
C LEU A 284 -22.62 -3.57 10.62
N LYS A 285 -21.45 -3.73 11.27
CA LYS A 285 -21.32 -4.50 12.52
C LYS A 285 -22.21 -3.95 13.62
N LEU A 286 -22.28 -2.61 13.76
CA LEU A 286 -23.15 -1.94 14.70
C LEU A 286 -24.62 -2.17 14.36
N LEU A 287 -25.03 -1.91 13.11
CA LEU A 287 -26.41 -2.08 12.67
C LEU A 287 -26.88 -3.52 12.90
N TYR A 288 -26.06 -4.51 12.53
CA TYR A 288 -26.35 -5.92 12.75
C TYR A 288 -26.55 -6.25 14.23
N ALA A 289 -25.73 -5.72 15.13
CA ALA A 289 -25.84 -5.91 16.58
C ALA A 289 -27.16 -5.35 17.18
N HIS A 290 -27.83 -4.46 16.44
CA HIS A 290 -29.12 -3.85 16.83
C HIS A 290 -30.30 -4.34 15.99
N ASP A 291 -30.15 -5.46 15.25
CA ASP A 291 -31.17 -6.01 14.34
C ASP A 291 -31.63 -5.04 13.23
N LEU A 292 -30.83 -4.05 12.90
CA LEU A 292 -31.07 -3.09 11.83
C LEU A 292 -30.47 -3.59 10.50
N ARG A 293 -31.18 -3.35 9.42
CA ARG A 293 -30.81 -3.90 8.09
C ARG A 293 -30.62 -2.79 7.06
N VAL A 294 -29.62 -2.99 6.23
CA VAL A 294 -29.37 -2.20 5.02
C VAL A 294 -29.95 -2.97 3.83
N PRO A 295 -30.71 -2.35 2.92
CA PRO A 295 -31.13 -0.95 2.90
C PRO A 295 -32.49 -0.72 3.62
N ARG A 296 -33.07 -1.75 4.30
CA ARG A 296 -34.43 -1.68 4.85
C ARG A 296 -34.61 -0.53 5.85
N ASP A 297 -33.68 -0.43 6.82
CA ASP A 297 -33.77 0.57 7.89
C ASP A 297 -32.92 1.80 7.53
N TYR A 298 -31.73 1.59 7.02
CA TYR A 298 -30.80 2.64 6.61
C TYR A 298 -30.20 2.37 5.23
N SER A 299 -30.05 3.41 4.42
CA SER A 299 -29.27 3.38 3.20
C SER A 299 -27.80 3.67 3.50
N VAL A 300 -26.86 2.97 2.86
CA VAL A 300 -25.42 3.16 3.06
C VAL A 300 -24.72 3.27 1.71
N VAL A 301 -23.88 4.32 1.58
CA VAL A 301 -22.87 4.42 0.51
C VAL A 301 -21.50 4.35 1.16
N SER A 302 -20.65 3.44 0.67
CA SER A 302 -19.27 3.24 1.10
C SER A 302 -18.28 4.00 0.20
N TYR A 303 -17.01 3.83 0.47
CA TYR A 303 -15.90 4.36 -0.32
C TYR A 303 -14.84 3.28 -0.50
N ASP A 304 -13.99 3.39 -1.54
CA ASP A 304 -12.94 2.49 -2.01
C ASP A 304 -13.43 1.41 -2.97
N ASN A 305 -14.60 0.82 -2.80
CA ASN A 305 -15.13 -0.33 -3.55
C ASN A 305 -14.14 -1.51 -3.60
N SER A 306 -13.28 -1.63 -2.60
CA SER A 306 -12.22 -2.64 -2.51
C SER A 306 -12.70 -3.95 -1.88
N ALA A 307 -13.70 -3.85 -1.01
CA ALA A 307 -14.28 -4.98 -0.30
C ALA A 307 -15.34 -5.72 -1.10
N ALA A 308 -15.70 -5.19 -2.27
CA ALA A 308 -16.68 -5.65 -3.24
C ALA A 308 -17.58 -6.82 -2.76
N ASP A 309 -18.49 -7.23 -3.54
CA ASP A 309 -19.59 -8.18 -3.35
C ASP A 309 -19.32 -9.47 -2.52
N SER A 310 -18.07 -9.71 -2.11
CA SER A 310 -17.68 -10.90 -1.36
C SER A 310 -17.76 -10.79 0.16
N LEU A 311 -17.91 -9.57 0.72
CA LEU A 311 -17.89 -9.36 2.17
C LEU A 311 -19.17 -8.77 2.73
N PHE A 312 -20.00 -8.17 1.89
CA PHE A 312 -21.19 -7.45 2.33
C PHE A 312 -22.45 -8.07 1.77
N GLU A 313 -23.43 -8.23 2.64
CA GLU A 313 -24.81 -8.55 2.25
C GLU A 313 -25.75 -7.55 2.98
N PRO A 314 -26.37 -6.65 2.23
CA PRO A 314 -26.30 -6.50 0.77
C PRO A 314 -24.97 -5.92 0.29
N ALA A 315 -24.63 -6.16 -1.00
CA ALA A 315 -23.48 -5.52 -1.64
C ALA A 315 -23.59 -3.99 -1.60
N LEU A 316 -22.53 -3.31 -1.12
CA LEU A 316 -22.56 -1.87 -0.89
C LEU A 316 -22.38 -1.06 -2.17
N THR A 317 -23.30 -0.15 -2.44
CA THR A 317 -23.07 0.99 -3.34
C THR A 317 -21.84 1.76 -2.80
N SER A 318 -20.85 2.01 -3.64
CA SER A 318 -19.57 2.53 -3.19
C SER A 318 -18.95 3.48 -4.22
N ILE A 319 -18.16 4.41 -3.74
CA ILE A 319 -17.26 5.19 -4.59
C ILE A 319 -16.03 4.34 -4.87
N GLU A 320 -15.79 4.06 -6.14
CA GLU A 320 -14.64 3.27 -6.58
C GLU A 320 -13.40 4.16 -6.72
N GLN A 321 -12.34 3.76 -6.03
CA GLN A 321 -10.96 4.14 -6.30
C GLN A 321 -10.27 2.94 -6.95
N ASN A 322 -10.19 2.92 -8.28
CA ASN A 322 -9.63 1.78 -8.99
C ASN A 322 -8.12 1.66 -8.71
N SER A 323 -7.75 0.73 -7.82
CA SER A 323 -6.35 0.51 -7.42
C SER A 323 -5.46 0.03 -8.57
N GLY A 324 -6.03 -0.52 -9.66
CA GLY A 324 -5.30 -0.87 -10.88
C GLY A 324 -4.92 0.38 -11.68
N GLU A 325 -5.88 1.29 -11.92
CA GLU A 325 -5.60 2.58 -12.59
C GLU A 325 -4.58 3.41 -11.80
N LEU A 326 -4.70 3.42 -10.46
CA LEU A 326 -3.76 4.11 -9.57
C LEU A 326 -2.35 3.52 -9.68
N ALA A 327 -2.24 2.18 -9.66
CA ALA A 327 -0.96 1.50 -9.81
C ALA A 327 -0.32 1.74 -11.18
N ASP A 328 -1.11 1.69 -12.26
CA ASP A 328 -0.61 1.93 -13.61
C ASP A 328 -0.02 3.35 -13.73
N ALA A 329 -0.75 4.36 -13.27
CA ALA A 329 -0.29 5.74 -13.30
C ALA A 329 0.97 5.97 -12.43
N ALA A 330 1.02 5.36 -11.24
CA ALA A 330 2.19 5.47 -10.35
C ALA A 330 3.43 4.78 -10.93
N ILE A 331 3.27 3.60 -11.51
CA ILE A 331 4.34 2.85 -12.18
C ILE A 331 4.89 3.63 -13.37
N ASP A 332 4.02 4.12 -14.25
CA ASP A 332 4.46 4.83 -15.45
C ASP A 332 5.24 6.10 -15.07
N LEU A 333 4.80 6.82 -14.04
CA LEU A 333 5.49 8.00 -13.54
C LEU A 333 6.85 7.66 -12.93
N LEU A 334 6.93 6.66 -12.05
CA LEU A 334 8.21 6.25 -11.43
C LEU A 334 9.21 5.75 -12.48
N PHE A 335 8.77 4.95 -13.46
CA PHE A 335 9.64 4.45 -14.50
C PHE A 335 10.12 5.53 -15.46
N ALA A 336 9.31 6.58 -15.71
CA ALA A 336 9.76 7.76 -16.44
C ALA A 336 10.90 8.47 -15.69
N ARG A 337 10.80 8.62 -14.35
CA ARG A 337 11.87 9.21 -13.52
C ARG A 337 13.14 8.35 -13.46
N LEU A 338 12.99 7.03 -13.38
CA LEU A 338 14.13 6.12 -13.46
C LEU A 338 14.88 6.27 -14.80
N ALA A 339 14.14 6.35 -15.91
CA ALA A 339 14.74 6.53 -17.24
C ALA A 339 15.43 7.90 -17.39
N GLU A 340 14.87 8.98 -16.81
CA GLU A 340 15.50 10.31 -16.76
C GLU A 340 16.81 10.27 -15.95
N ALA A 341 16.81 9.61 -14.79
CA ALA A 341 18.00 9.44 -13.95
C ALA A 341 19.10 8.65 -14.69
N ASP A 342 18.75 7.55 -15.36
CA ASP A 342 19.67 6.74 -16.15
C ASP A 342 20.28 7.51 -17.33
N ALA A 343 19.52 8.42 -17.93
CA ALA A 343 19.99 9.29 -19.02
C ALA A 343 20.81 10.49 -18.52
N GLY A 344 20.91 10.70 -17.21
CA GLY A 344 21.57 11.87 -16.60
C GLY A 344 20.87 13.19 -16.95
N THR A 345 19.56 13.14 -17.20
CA THR A 345 18.76 14.33 -17.48
C THR A 345 18.12 14.86 -16.21
N GLU A 346 18.11 16.19 -16.03
CA GLU A 346 17.39 16.78 -14.90
C GLU A 346 15.87 16.53 -15.02
N PRO A 347 15.18 16.24 -13.90
CA PRO A 347 13.73 16.04 -13.89
C PRO A 347 13.00 17.29 -14.36
N LYS A 348 11.98 17.13 -15.21
CA LYS A 348 11.13 18.22 -15.70
C LYS A 348 10.04 18.57 -14.70
N GLY A 349 10.39 19.16 -13.55
CA GLY A 349 9.39 19.52 -12.55
C GLY A 349 8.60 18.32 -11.99
N SER A 350 7.73 18.55 -11.02
CA SER A 350 6.84 17.53 -10.47
C SER A 350 5.59 17.31 -11.32
N VAL A 351 5.06 16.09 -11.30
CA VAL A 351 3.83 15.69 -11.99
C VAL A 351 2.75 15.33 -10.96
N SER A 352 1.58 15.96 -11.08
CA SER A 352 0.40 15.63 -10.29
C SER A 352 -0.67 15.00 -11.17
N SER A 353 -0.93 13.70 -10.99
CA SER A 353 -1.97 12.94 -11.70
C SER A 353 -3.14 12.62 -10.77
N ILE A 354 -4.24 13.36 -10.92
CA ILE A 354 -5.45 13.19 -10.10
C ILE A 354 -6.52 12.49 -10.92
N LEU A 355 -6.80 11.25 -10.56
CA LEU A 355 -7.78 10.37 -11.19
C LEU A 355 -9.20 10.73 -10.72
N ARG A 356 -10.19 10.35 -11.54
CA ARG A 356 -11.60 10.59 -11.22
C ARG A 356 -12.22 9.35 -10.58
N PRO A 357 -12.77 9.45 -9.36
CA PRO A 357 -13.53 8.37 -8.77
C PRO A 357 -14.87 8.17 -9.49
N LYS A 358 -15.45 6.99 -9.37
CA LYS A 358 -16.73 6.64 -9.96
C LYS A 358 -17.66 6.05 -8.89
N ILE A 359 -18.96 6.26 -9.01
CA ILE A 359 -19.92 5.55 -8.17
C ILE A 359 -20.26 4.21 -8.81
N VAL A 360 -20.18 3.14 -8.03
CA VAL A 360 -20.62 1.79 -8.39
C VAL A 360 -21.89 1.48 -7.62
N VAL A 361 -23.02 1.51 -8.31
CA VAL A 361 -24.34 1.32 -7.72
C VAL A 361 -24.62 -0.17 -7.51
N LYS A 362 -25.05 -0.53 -6.29
CA LYS A 362 -25.41 -1.87 -5.89
C LYS A 362 -26.71 -1.86 -5.05
N ASN A 363 -26.81 -2.68 -3.99
CA ASN A 363 -28.08 -2.98 -3.34
C ASN A 363 -28.26 -2.33 -1.95
N SER A 364 -27.35 -1.45 -1.52
CA SER A 364 -27.34 -0.88 -0.16
C SER A 364 -28.12 0.43 -0.01
N VAL A 365 -28.75 0.92 -1.06
CA VAL A 365 -29.49 2.19 -1.05
C VAL A 365 -30.91 1.96 -1.56
N ARG A 366 -31.91 2.36 -0.77
CA ARG A 366 -33.34 2.36 -1.16
C ARG A 366 -33.77 3.75 -1.64
N TRP A 367 -34.95 3.82 -2.26
CA TRP A 367 -35.70 5.05 -2.44
C TRP A 367 -36.49 5.39 -1.14
N LEU A 368 -36.56 6.66 -0.77
CA LEU A 368 -37.51 7.18 0.22
C LEU A 368 -38.73 7.75 -0.45
#